data_42c03cd6e170360d0338238376a4bf19
#
_entry.id   42c03cd6e170360d0338238376a4bf19
#
_cell.length_a   1.000
_cell.length_b   1.000
_cell.length_c   1.000
_cell.angle_alpha   90.00
_cell.angle_beta   90.00
_cell.angle_gamma   90.00
#
_symmetry.space_group_name_H-M   'P 1'
#
loop_
_entity.id
_entity.type
_entity.pdbx_description
1 polymer ?
#
loop_
_entity_poly.entity_id
_entity_poly.type
_entity_poly.pdbx_seq_one_letter_code
_entity_poly.pdbx_strand_id
1 'polypeptide(L)'
;ASDVYKRQIFSNKSGAGGSIGIGFAVPSNMVKTVVDSVEKGKVIRPWLGATGQTIDSDLAREFGLKRPAGVIINEVYPESSAVDAGLKPGDIVLSIDNKSVEDRDVLRYRIATLALGKTFSMEVIRNGKPAILRFKTKAPLTKPQPNTLEVTGRNPFNGAVLANLSPAFALDNGLDDMKRGVVIVRSRRGSVAERLGLKKGDIVLTINSKKISEVKNFKDIVLSLIHISE
;
A
#
# COMPACT_ATOMS: atom_id res chain seq x y z
N ALA A 1 -16.21 20.95 20.10
CA ALA A 1 -17.26 19.93 19.90
C ALA A 1 -17.06 19.33 18.52
N SER A 2 -16.66 18.07 18.45
CA SER A 2 -16.52 17.36 17.18
C SER A 2 -17.89 16.81 16.79
N ASP A 3 -18.50 17.38 15.75
CA ASP A 3 -19.70 16.82 15.11
C ASP A 3 -19.34 15.48 14.46
N VAL A 4 -19.83 14.40 15.07
CA VAL A 4 -19.68 13.04 14.55
C VAL A 4 -20.96 12.70 13.82
N TYR A 5 -20.91 12.60 12.50
CA TYR A 5 -22.04 12.08 11.71
C TYR A 5 -22.18 10.58 11.97
N LYS A 6 -23.27 10.18 12.64
CA LYS A 6 -23.64 8.78 12.83
C LYS A 6 -24.37 8.25 11.61
N ARG A 7 -23.78 7.33 10.89
CA ARG A 7 -24.46 6.56 9.85
C ARG A 7 -24.88 5.21 10.47
N GLN A 8 -26.16 4.96 10.62
CA GLN A 8 -26.68 3.66 11.05
C GLN A 8 -26.80 2.74 9.84
N ILE A 9 -26.15 1.58 9.90
CA ILE A 9 -26.30 0.52 8.90
C ILE A 9 -27.29 -0.49 9.46
N PHE A 10 -28.42 -0.65 8.77
CA PHE A 10 -29.41 -1.70 9.08
C PHE A 10 -29.06 -2.95 8.27
N SER A 11 -28.81 -4.07 8.92
CA SER A 11 -28.62 -5.35 8.24
C SER A 11 -29.95 -6.09 8.20
N ASN A 12 -30.55 -6.21 7.01
CA ASN A 12 -31.80 -6.91 6.74
C ASN A 12 -31.56 -8.36 6.29
N LYS A 13 -30.88 -9.19 7.08
CA LYS A 13 -30.69 -10.61 6.76
C LYS A 13 -31.59 -11.58 7.55
N SER A 14 -32.45 -11.10 8.39
CA SER A 14 -33.49 -11.90 9.03
C SER A 14 -34.71 -11.02 9.18
N GLY A 15 -35.86 -11.46 8.71
CA GLY A 15 -37.13 -10.70 8.63
C GLY A 15 -37.73 -10.13 9.94
N ALA A 16 -36.91 -9.80 10.92
CA ALA A 16 -37.22 -9.03 12.10
C ALA A 16 -36.35 -7.77 12.06
N GLY A 17 -36.96 -6.65 11.68
CA GLY A 17 -36.30 -5.34 11.66
C GLY A 17 -35.91 -4.89 13.07
N GLY A 18 -34.68 -5.21 13.48
CA GLY A 18 -34.08 -4.77 14.72
C GLY A 18 -32.74 -4.10 14.47
N SER A 19 -32.49 -2.93 15.07
CA SER A 19 -31.17 -2.33 15.15
C SER A 19 -30.28 -3.22 15.99
N ILE A 20 -29.13 -3.67 15.44
CA ILE A 20 -28.15 -4.44 16.21
C ILE A 20 -27.29 -3.56 17.15
N GLY A 21 -27.66 -2.28 17.32
CA GLY A 21 -26.99 -1.36 18.24
C GLY A 21 -25.58 -0.94 17.84
N ILE A 22 -25.11 -1.30 16.62
CA ILE A 22 -23.79 -0.91 16.13
C ILE A 22 -23.93 0.38 15.31
N GLY A 23 -23.31 1.45 15.80
CA GLY A 23 -23.19 2.73 15.10
C GLY A 23 -21.77 2.92 14.59
N PHE A 24 -21.62 3.15 13.29
CA PHE A 24 -20.34 3.56 12.71
C PHE A 24 -20.29 5.07 12.60
N ALA A 25 -19.25 5.69 13.16
CA ALA A 25 -19.00 7.11 13.04
C ALA A 25 -17.81 7.33 12.10
N VAL A 26 -17.97 8.19 11.09
CA VAL A 26 -16.86 8.66 10.26
C VAL A 26 -16.29 9.92 10.91
N PRO A 27 -15.01 9.95 11.31
CA PRO A 27 -14.39 11.12 11.89
C PRO A 27 -14.50 12.35 10.95
N SER A 28 -14.80 13.52 11.52
CA SER A 28 -14.99 14.76 10.74
C SER A 28 -13.76 15.18 9.92
N ASN A 29 -12.55 14.86 10.39
CA ASN A 29 -11.32 15.08 9.64
C ASN A 29 -11.26 14.23 8.35
N MET A 30 -11.79 12.99 8.34
CA MET A 30 -11.92 12.19 7.12
C MET A 30 -12.91 12.79 6.15
N VAL A 31 -14.07 13.26 6.64
CA VAL A 31 -15.07 13.94 5.79
C VAL A 31 -14.45 15.18 5.15
N LYS A 32 -13.74 16.00 5.92
CA LYS A 32 -13.05 17.19 5.40
C LYS A 32 -12.00 16.81 4.34
N THR A 33 -11.17 15.80 4.59
CA THR A 33 -10.17 15.33 3.61
C THR A 33 -10.83 14.86 2.31
N VAL A 34 -11.99 14.21 2.38
CA VAL A 34 -12.74 13.76 1.20
C VAL A 34 -13.34 14.98 0.47
N VAL A 35 -13.97 15.91 1.18
CA VAL A 35 -14.57 17.13 0.58
C VAL A 35 -13.49 17.96 -0.11
N ASP A 36 -12.37 18.26 0.56
CA ASP A 36 -11.24 19.02 -0.01
C ASP A 36 -10.59 18.32 -1.22
N SER A 37 -10.81 17.00 -1.36
CA SER A 37 -10.27 16.19 -2.46
C SER A 37 -11.24 16.10 -3.64
N VAL A 38 -12.54 16.15 -3.41
CA VAL A 38 -13.58 16.10 -4.46
C VAL A 38 -13.43 17.30 -5.39
N GLU A 39 -13.11 18.48 -4.88
CA GLU A 39 -12.82 19.66 -5.69
C GLU A 39 -11.61 19.46 -6.64
N LYS A 40 -10.72 18.52 -6.32
CA LYS A 40 -9.53 18.15 -7.12
C LYS A 40 -9.74 16.89 -7.97
N GLY A 41 -10.96 16.35 -8.03
CA GLY A 41 -11.34 15.22 -8.87
C GLY A 41 -10.89 13.83 -8.42
N LYS A 42 -10.02 13.71 -7.41
CA LYS A 42 -9.55 12.42 -6.86
C LYS A 42 -9.12 12.56 -5.39
N VAL A 43 -9.61 11.65 -4.56
CA VAL A 43 -9.17 11.57 -3.16
C VAL A 43 -7.77 10.96 -3.10
N ILE A 44 -6.75 11.80 -2.88
CA ILE A 44 -5.38 11.35 -2.70
C ILE A 44 -5.09 11.30 -1.20
N ARG A 45 -4.82 10.11 -0.68
CA ARG A 45 -4.44 9.90 0.71
C ARG A 45 -2.93 9.99 0.88
N PRO A 46 -2.45 10.56 1.99
CA PRO A 46 -1.04 10.51 2.32
C PRO A 46 -0.52 9.08 2.37
N TRP A 47 0.71 8.91 1.92
CA TRP A 47 1.40 7.65 1.88
C TRP A 47 2.72 7.74 2.67
N LEU A 48 2.94 6.80 3.59
CA LEU A 48 4.16 6.76 4.39
C LEU A 48 5.36 6.24 3.59
N GLY A 49 5.12 5.20 2.78
CA GLY A 49 6.16 4.48 2.07
C GLY A 49 7.01 3.61 2.98
N ALA A 50 6.37 3.01 3.97
CA ALA A 50 6.98 2.01 4.84
C ALA A 50 5.95 0.96 5.21
N THR A 51 6.40 -0.27 5.41
CA THR A 51 5.59 -1.37 5.94
C THR A 51 6.26 -1.98 7.15
N GLY A 52 5.46 -2.61 8.00
CA GLY A 52 5.92 -3.24 9.23
C GLY A 52 4.92 -4.24 9.75
N GLN A 53 5.25 -4.86 10.85
CA GLN A 53 4.40 -5.78 11.58
C GLN A 53 4.08 -5.25 12.98
N THR A 54 2.88 -5.58 13.46
CA THR A 54 2.48 -5.28 14.83
C THR A 54 3.38 -6.01 15.80
N ILE A 55 3.77 -5.33 16.90
CA ILE A 55 4.52 -5.93 18.00
C ILE A 55 3.57 -6.79 18.84
N ASP A 56 3.77 -8.09 18.82
CA ASP A 56 3.12 -9.04 19.70
C ASP A 56 3.86 -9.20 21.05
N SER A 57 3.37 -10.11 21.91
CA SER A 57 3.96 -10.32 23.24
C SER A 57 5.37 -10.87 23.21
N ASP A 58 5.74 -11.63 22.18
CA ASP A 58 7.06 -12.23 22.05
C ASP A 58 8.07 -11.18 21.61
N LEU A 59 7.73 -10.41 20.59
CA LEU A 59 8.54 -9.28 20.13
C LEU A 59 8.68 -8.21 21.22
N ALA A 60 7.61 -7.93 21.97
CA ALA A 60 7.67 -6.97 23.06
C ALA A 60 8.71 -7.37 24.13
N ARG A 61 8.78 -8.65 24.47
CA ARG A 61 9.81 -9.19 25.41
C ARG A 61 11.21 -9.08 24.81
N GLU A 62 11.37 -9.44 23.54
CA GLU A 62 12.67 -9.38 22.85
C GLU A 62 13.23 -7.94 22.80
N PHE A 63 12.37 -6.96 22.52
CA PHE A 63 12.75 -5.55 22.46
C PHE A 63 12.68 -4.81 23.80
N GLY A 64 12.38 -5.50 24.89
CA GLY A 64 12.31 -4.91 26.24
C GLY A 64 11.18 -3.90 26.43
N LEU A 65 10.09 -4.03 25.66
CA LEU A 65 8.92 -3.16 25.76
C LEU A 65 8.04 -3.57 26.96
N LYS A 66 7.47 -2.58 27.64
CA LYS A 66 6.61 -2.84 28.81
C LYS A 66 5.28 -3.53 28.45
N ARG A 67 4.84 -3.43 27.21
CA ARG A 67 3.59 -4.00 26.69
C ARG A 67 3.68 -4.28 25.20
N PRO A 68 2.90 -5.23 24.67
CA PRO A 68 2.83 -5.46 23.21
C PRO A 68 2.06 -4.30 22.57
N ALA A 69 2.79 -3.34 22.02
CA ALA A 69 2.24 -2.21 21.27
C ALA A 69 3.31 -1.63 20.35
N GLY A 70 2.86 -1.07 19.23
CA GLY A 70 3.71 -0.46 18.23
C GLY A 70 3.85 -1.31 16.98
N VAL A 71 4.62 -0.78 16.05
CA VAL A 71 4.89 -1.38 14.75
C VAL A 71 6.38 -1.38 14.48
N ILE A 72 6.99 -2.54 14.34
CA ILE A 72 8.37 -2.64 13.87
C ILE A 72 8.39 -2.51 12.35
N ILE A 73 9.20 -1.61 11.85
CA ILE A 73 9.34 -1.33 10.42
C ILE A 73 10.20 -2.42 9.78
N ASN A 74 9.65 -3.09 8.77
CA ASN A 74 10.35 -4.15 8.04
C ASN A 74 11.01 -3.62 6.76
N GLU A 75 10.33 -2.69 6.06
CA GLU A 75 10.79 -2.15 4.79
C GLU A 75 10.40 -0.69 4.64
N VAL A 76 11.27 0.07 3.97
CA VAL A 76 11.04 1.47 3.63
C VAL A 76 11.23 1.64 2.12
N TYR A 77 10.23 2.23 1.47
CA TYR A 77 10.23 2.47 0.03
C TYR A 77 11.13 3.67 -0.30
N PRO A 78 12.04 3.59 -1.28
CA PRO A 78 12.85 4.72 -1.71
C PRO A 78 12.02 5.92 -2.15
N GLU A 79 12.58 7.13 -1.98
CA GLU A 79 11.95 8.40 -2.35
C GLU A 79 10.62 8.68 -1.61
N SER A 80 10.30 7.89 -0.58
CA SER A 80 9.12 8.06 0.25
C SER A 80 9.30 9.13 1.33
N SER A 81 8.19 9.56 1.95
CA SER A 81 8.27 10.43 3.13
C SER A 81 8.96 9.75 4.32
N ALA A 82 8.95 8.41 4.37
CA ALA A 82 9.66 7.65 5.39
C ALA A 82 11.19 7.77 5.24
N VAL A 83 11.71 7.67 4.01
CA VAL A 83 13.15 7.88 3.74
C VAL A 83 13.57 9.30 4.08
N ASP A 84 12.78 10.30 3.64
CA ASP A 84 13.11 11.70 3.89
C ASP A 84 13.19 12.04 5.38
N ALA A 85 12.34 11.40 6.19
CA ALA A 85 12.33 11.57 7.64
C ALA A 85 13.40 10.73 8.36
N GLY A 86 14.13 9.88 7.62
CA GLY A 86 15.16 9.00 8.17
C GLY A 86 14.60 7.78 8.93
N LEU A 87 13.36 7.34 8.63
CA LEU A 87 12.83 6.06 9.13
C LEU A 87 13.60 4.90 8.52
N LYS A 88 13.90 3.87 9.32
CA LYS A 88 14.72 2.74 8.90
C LYS A 88 14.05 1.40 9.26
N PRO A 89 14.33 0.34 8.52
CA PRO A 89 13.99 -1.01 8.99
C PRO A 89 14.58 -1.26 10.39
N GLY A 90 13.80 -1.90 11.26
CA GLY A 90 14.13 -2.13 12.66
C GLY A 90 13.68 -1.02 13.63
N ASP A 91 13.21 0.12 13.14
CA ASP A 91 12.58 1.13 14.00
C ASP A 91 11.23 0.61 14.52
N ILE A 92 10.94 0.83 15.81
CA ILE A 92 9.65 0.52 16.41
C ILE A 92 8.86 1.81 16.58
N VAL A 93 7.79 1.96 15.83
CA VAL A 93 6.89 3.12 15.91
C VAL A 93 5.98 2.98 17.10
N LEU A 94 5.98 3.96 18.01
CA LEU A 94 5.18 3.96 19.23
C LEU A 94 4.04 5.00 19.20
N SER A 95 4.27 6.17 18.59
CA SER A 95 3.26 7.23 18.57
C SER A 95 3.40 8.12 17.32
N ILE A 96 2.30 8.81 16.98
CA ILE A 96 2.23 9.88 15.98
C ILE A 96 1.55 11.09 16.63
N ASP A 97 2.21 12.26 16.62
CA ASP A 97 1.73 13.49 17.28
C ASP A 97 1.20 13.21 18.70
N ASN A 98 1.99 12.51 19.52
CA ASN A 98 1.70 12.08 20.90
C ASN A 98 0.49 11.13 21.03
N LYS A 99 -0.01 10.56 19.93
CA LYS A 99 -1.08 9.57 19.95
C LYS A 99 -0.50 8.20 19.74
N SER A 100 -0.74 7.26 20.66
CA SER A 100 -0.17 5.91 20.61
C SER A 100 -0.54 5.17 19.34
N VAL A 101 0.39 4.36 18.82
CA VAL A 101 0.20 3.43 17.73
C VAL A 101 0.26 2.03 18.31
N GLU A 102 -0.89 1.36 18.38
CA GLU A 102 -0.99 0.03 18.98
C GLU A 102 -0.62 -1.07 17.98
N ASP A 103 -0.99 -0.88 16.71
CA ASP A 103 -0.82 -1.86 15.65
C ASP A 103 -0.63 -1.20 14.27
N ARG A 104 -0.42 -2.05 13.27
CA ARG A 104 -0.23 -1.62 11.88
C ARG A 104 -1.44 -0.90 11.29
N ASP A 105 -2.65 -1.29 11.66
CA ASP A 105 -3.86 -0.69 11.10
C ASP A 105 -4.09 0.70 11.68
N VAL A 106 -3.81 0.89 12.96
CA VAL A 106 -3.78 2.21 13.62
C VAL A 106 -2.72 3.11 12.97
N LEU A 107 -1.52 2.60 12.68
CA LEU A 107 -0.47 3.36 11.98
C LEU A 107 -0.98 3.84 10.60
N ARG A 108 -1.49 2.92 9.79
CA ARG A 108 -2.03 3.23 8.45
C ARG A 108 -3.18 4.24 8.52
N TYR A 109 -4.12 4.03 9.43
CA TYR A 109 -5.25 4.93 9.63
C TYR A 109 -4.80 6.35 9.98
N ARG A 110 -3.90 6.50 10.96
CA ARG A 110 -3.40 7.82 11.37
C ARG A 110 -2.75 8.57 10.22
N ILE A 111 -1.90 7.90 9.44
CA ILE A 111 -1.26 8.51 8.26
C ILE A 111 -2.31 8.89 7.21
N ALA A 112 -3.22 7.98 6.87
CA ALA A 112 -4.22 8.19 5.81
C ALA A 112 -5.21 9.33 6.12
N THR A 113 -5.36 9.70 7.40
CA THR A 113 -6.26 10.78 7.86
C THR A 113 -5.59 12.14 7.99
N LEU A 114 -4.28 12.23 7.77
CA LEU A 114 -3.57 13.51 7.72
C LEU A 114 -3.85 14.25 6.41
N ALA A 115 -3.76 15.58 6.42
CA ALA A 115 -3.77 16.36 5.19
C ALA A 115 -2.44 16.21 4.45
N LEU A 116 -2.46 16.28 3.10
CA LEU A 116 -1.24 16.32 2.29
C LEU A 116 -0.44 17.59 2.59
N GLY A 117 0.89 17.45 2.63
CA GLY A 117 1.82 18.53 2.94
C GLY A 117 1.92 18.86 4.44
N LYS A 118 1.12 18.21 5.31
CA LYS A 118 1.18 18.42 6.76
C LYS A 118 2.46 17.81 7.33
N THR A 119 3.09 18.53 8.27
CA THR A 119 4.18 17.98 9.09
C THR A 119 3.59 17.32 10.34
N PHE A 120 4.16 16.20 10.75
CA PHE A 120 3.83 15.46 11.97
C PHE A 120 5.10 14.86 12.59
N SER A 121 5.04 14.54 13.87
CA SER A 121 6.11 13.84 14.59
C SER A 121 5.78 12.37 14.81
N MET A 122 6.79 11.53 14.78
CA MET A 122 6.68 10.09 15.07
C MET A 122 7.75 9.74 16.11
N GLU A 123 7.31 9.16 17.22
CA GLU A 123 8.21 8.60 18.21
C GLU A 123 8.53 7.16 17.85
N VAL A 124 9.82 6.86 17.79
CA VAL A 124 10.31 5.52 17.49
C VAL A 124 11.34 5.07 18.53
N ILE A 125 11.49 3.76 18.69
CA ILE A 125 12.65 3.16 19.35
C ILE A 125 13.58 2.65 18.26
N ARG A 126 14.84 3.10 18.29
CA ARG A 126 15.91 2.68 17.39
C ARG A 126 17.08 2.16 18.22
N ASN A 127 17.47 0.89 18.05
CA ASN A 127 18.55 0.26 18.82
C ASN A 127 18.34 0.44 20.33
N GLY A 128 17.13 0.25 20.83
CA GLY A 128 16.77 0.40 22.24
C GLY A 128 16.69 1.84 22.76
N LYS A 129 16.90 2.85 21.91
CA LYS A 129 16.87 4.26 22.32
C LYS A 129 15.68 4.99 21.69
N PRO A 130 14.98 5.85 22.43
CA PRO A 130 13.91 6.68 21.87
C PRO A 130 14.48 7.73 20.91
N ALA A 131 13.76 7.97 19.82
CA ALA A 131 14.05 9.02 18.84
C ALA A 131 12.74 9.63 18.32
N ILE A 132 12.79 10.88 17.93
CA ILE A 132 11.66 11.60 17.32
C ILE A 132 12.04 11.93 15.88
N LEU A 133 11.24 11.42 14.94
CA LEU A 133 11.38 11.71 13.53
C LEU A 133 10.30 12.70 13.09
N ARG A 134 10.66 13.61 12.21
CA ARG A 134 9.72 14.60 11.64
C ARG A 134 9.44 14.26 10.19
N PHE A 135 8.17 14.10 9.87
CA PHE A 135 7.68 13.73 8.56
C PHE A 135 6.92 14.89 7.94
N LYS A 136 6.96 14.92 6.61
CA LYS A 136 6.00 15.70 5.82
C LYS A 136 5.19 14.75 4.95
N THR A 137 3.87 14.79 5.08
CA THR A 137 2.98 13.91 4.30
C THR A 137 3.13 14.19 2.81
N LYS A 138 3.28 13.12 2.02
CA LYS A 138 3.35 13.12 0.57
C LYS A 138 2.27 12.23 -0.04
N ALA A 139 1.90 12.54 -1.28
CA ALA A 139 1.12 11.61 -2.09
C ALA A 139 1.96 10.37 -2.46
N PRO A 140 1.32 9.23 -2.74
CA PRO A 140 2.01 8.07 -3.30
C PRO A 140 2.72 8.45 -4.61
N LEU A 141 3.91 7.86 -4.84
CA LEU A 141 4.67 8.08 -6.06
C LEU A 141 3.90 7.56 -7.28
N THR A 142 3.81 8.38 -8.34
CA THR A 142 3.13 8.04 -9.60
C THR A 142 4.08 7.48 -10.65
N LYS A 143 5.37 7.45 -10.36
CA LYS A 143 6.41 6.87 -11.23
C LYS A 143 6.84 5.50 -10.71
N PRO A 144 7.18 4.56 -11.63
CA PRO A 144 7.07 4.66 -13.09
C PRO A 144 5.62 4.76 -13.55
N GLN A 145 5.40 5.35 -14.74
CA GLN A 145 4.07 5.35 -15.36
C GLN A 145 3.63 3.90 -15.66
N PRO A 146 2.34 3.56 -15.54
CA PRO A 146 1.88 2.16 -15.68
C PRO A 146 2.23 1.52 -17.03
N ASN A 147 2.22 2.27 -18.13
CA ASN A 147 2.54 1.79 -19.48
C ASN A 147 1.93 0.41 -19.76
N THR A 148 0.60 0.31 -19.58
CA THR A 148 -0.13 -0.95 -19.64
C THR A 148 0.07 -1.65 -21.00
N LEU A 149 0.35 -2.97 -20.96
CA LEU A 149 0.56 -3.81 -22.13
C LEU A 149 -0.35 -5.06 -22.05
N GLU A 150 -1.21 -5.24 -23.03
CA GLU A 150 -1.88 -6.52 -23.26
C GLU A 150 -0.98 -7.43 -24.09
N VAL A 151 -0.65 -8.61 -23.54
CA VAL A 151 0.25 -9.55 -24.20
C VAL A 151 -0.56 -10.47 -25.10
N THR A 152 -0.18 -10.50 -26.38
CA THR A 152 -0.78 -11.33 -27.42
C THR A 152 0.29 -12.22 -28.09
N GLY A 153 -0.14 -13.11 -29.00
CA GLY A 153 0.76 -13.98 -29.73
C GLY A 153 1.07 -15.29 -29.02
N ARG A 154 1.97 -16.09 -29.60
CA ARG A 154 2.30 -17.45 -29.12
C ARG A 154 3.38 -17.40 -28.04
N ASN A 155 2.97 -17.10 -26.80
CA ASN A 155 3.88 -17.04 -25.64
C ASN A 155 3.13 -17.36 -24.34
N PRO A 156 3.84 -17.68 -23.23
CA PRO A 156 3.24 -18.02 -21.93
C PRO A 156 2.37 -16.91 -21.31
N PHE A 157 2.61 -15.66 -21.65
CA PHE A 157 1.88 -14.50 -21.11
C PHE A 157 0.66 -14.11 -21.97
N ASN A 158 0.33 -14.86 -23.02
CA ASN A 158 -0.81 -14.54 -23.87
C ASN A 158 -2.08 -14.38 -23.07
N GLY A 159 -2.72 -13.21 -23.22
CA GLY A 159 -3.96 -12.84 -22.50
C GLY A 159 -3.72 -12.20 -21.14
N ALA A 160 -2.47 -12.04 -20.70
CA ALA A 160 -2.16 -11.22 -19.52
C ALA A 160 -2.11 -9.73 -19.90
N VAL A 161 -2.51 -8.89 -18.95
CA VAL A 161 -2.31 -7.44 -18.99
C VAL A 161 -1.26 -7.09 -17.96
N LEU A 162 -0.16 -6.51 -18.40
CA LEU A 162 0.96 -6.10 -17.58
C LEU A 162 0.99 -4.58 -17.40
N ALA A 163 1.56 -4.13 -16.28
CA ALA A 163 1.82 -2.72 -16.04
C ALA A 163 3.10 -2.52 -15.21
N ASN A 164 3.74 -1.37 -15.36
CA ASN A 164 4.75 -0.93 -14.40
C ASN A 164 4.05 -0.63 -13.07
N LEU A 165 4.64 -1.09 -11.97
CA LEU A 165 4.09 -0.90 -10.64
C LEU A 165 4.72 0.32 -9.97
N SER A 166 3.90 1.36 -9.77
CA SER A 166 4.20 2.48 -8.88
C SER A 166 3.30 2.42 -7.65
N PRO A 167 3.68 3.02 -6.51
CA PRO A 167 2.84 3.04 -5.30
C PRO A 167 1.41 3.55 -5.54
N ALA A 168 1.26 4.63 -6.31
CA ALA A 168 -0.07 5.16 -6.64
C ALA A 168 -0.90 4.17 -7.46
N PHE A 169 -0.30 3.55 -8.48
CA PHE A 169 -0.97 2.54 -9.30
C PHE A 169 -1.33 1.28 -8.48
N ALA A 170 -0.44 0.86 -7.58
CA ALA A 170 -0.70 -0.27 -6.67
C ALA A 170 -1.92 -0.01 -5.78
N LEU A 171 -1.98 1.15 -5.12
CA LEU A 171 -3.10 1.53 -4.26
C LEU A 171 -4.42 1.63 -5.03
N ASP A 172 -4.41 2.21 -6.23
CA ASP A 172 -5.60 2.33 -7.08
C ASP A 172 -6.16 0.97 -7.54
N ASN A 173 -5.29 -0.04 -7.64
CA ASN A 173 -5.65 -1.38 -8.11
C ASN A 173 -5.75 -2.43 -6.99
N GLY A 174 -5.59 -2.03 -5.71
CA GLY A 174 -5.60 -2.95 -4.57
C GLY A 174 -4.45 -3.96 -4.64
N LEU A 175 -3.26 -3.50 -5.05
CA LEU A 175 -2.01 -4.24 -5.09
C LEU A 175 -1.11 -3.80 -3.94
N ASP A 176 -0.01 -4.52 -3.73
CA ASP A 176 0.99 -4.18 -2.73
C ASP A 176 1.80 -2.95 -3.18
N ASP A 177 1.66 -1.85 -2.45
CA ASP A 177 2.27 -0.55 -2.73
C ASP A 177 3.77 -0.47 -2.37
N MET A 178 4.32 -1.52 -1.76
CA MET A 178 5.75 -1.68 -1.49
C MET A 178 6.49 -2.43 -2.59
N LYS A 179 5.77 -3.12 -3.47
CA LYS A 179 6.35 -3.87 -4.60
C LYS A 179 6.73 -2.98 -5.77
N ARG A 180 7.71 -3.45 -6.55
CA ARG A 180 8.22 -2.78 -7.76
C ARG A 180 8.41 -3.78 -8.88
N GLY A 181 8.45 -3.27 -10.12
CA GLY A 181 8.67 -4.07 -11.32
C GLY A 181 7.45 -4.11 -12.21
N VAL A 182 7.31 -5.17 -12.98
CA VAL A 182 6.19 -5.37 -13.90
C VAL A 182 5.19 -6.33 -13.24
N VAL A 183 3.96 -5.84 -13.04
CA VAL A 183 2.89 -6.59 -12.39
C VAL A 183 1.87 -7.08 -13.41
N ILE A 184 1.30 -8.26 -13.16
CA ILE A 184 0.12 -8.75 -13.86
C ILE A 184 -1.11 -8.08 -13.25
N VAL A 185 -1.77 -7.24 -14.03
CA VAL A 185 -2.99 -6.54 -13.62
C VAL A 185 -4.20 -7.45 -13.70
N ARG A 186 -4.25 -8.28 -14.75
CA ARG A 186 -5.28 -9.30 -14.97
C ARG A 186 -4.81 -10.34 -15.98
N SER A 187 -5.39 -11.51 -15.94
CA SER A 187 -5.30 -12.53 -17.00
C SER A 187 -6.69 -12.78 -17.59
N ARG A 188 -6.79 -12.84 -18.91
CA ARG A 188 -8.05 -13.08 -19.62
C ARG A 188 -8.48 -14.53 -19.37
N ARG A 189 -9.76 -14.73 -19.07
CA ARG A 189 -10.33 -16.07 -18.87
C ARG A 189 -10.12 -16.97 -20.09
N GLY A 190 -9.69 -18.21 -19.87
CA GLY A 190 -9.36 -19.18 -20.92
C GLY A 190 -8.06 -18.93 -21.66
N SER A 191 -7.29 -17.90 -21.28
CA SER A 191 -6.00 -17.58 -21.91
C SER A 191 -4.90 -18.55 -21.48
N VAL A 192 -3.75 -18.49 -22.19
CA VAL A 192 -2.56 -19.25 -21.81
C VAL A 192 -2.05 -18.80 -20.43
N ALA A 193 -2.00 -17.49 -20.20
CA ALA A 193 -1.58 -16.92 -18.93
C ALA A 193 -2.41 -17.45 -17.75
N GLU A 194 -3.75 -17.47 -17.87
CA GLU A 194 -4.62 -18.01 -16.81
C GLU A 194 -4.38 -19.51 -16.58
N ARG A 195 -4.29 -20.32 -17.64
CA ARG A 195 -4.02 -21.76 -17.53
C ARG A 195 -2.69 -22.07 -16.86
N LEU A 196 -1.69 -21.21 -17.03
CA LEU A 196 -0.39 -21.30 -16.34
C LEU A 196 -0.42 -20.75 -14.92
N GLY A 197 -1.58 -20.29 -14.43
CA GLY A 197 -1.74 -19.80 -13.07
C GLY A 197 -1.28 -18.36 -12.86
N LEU A 198 -0.97 -17.60 -13.93
CA LEU A 198 -0.61 -16.20 -13.82
C LEU A 198 -1.85 -15.36 -13.44
N LYS A 199 -1.77 -14.64 -12.32
CA LYS A 199 -2.91 -13.93 -11.73
C LYS A 199 -2.56 -12.49 -11.34
N LYS A 200 -3.61 -11.71 -11.08
CA LYS A 200 -3.47 -10.34 -10.58
C LYS A 200 -2.56 -10.28 -9.35
N GLY A 201 -1.58 -9.38 -9.39
CA GLY A 201 -0.62 -9.15 -8.31
C GLY A 201 0.70 -9.91 -8.47
N ASP A 202 0.79 -10.87 -9.39
CA ASP A 202 2.06 -11.54 -9.67
C ASP A 202 3.05 -10.56 -10.29
N ILE A 203 4.31 -10.61 -9.84
CA ILE A 203 5.40 -9.76 -10.34
C ILE A 203 6.29 -10.57 -11.27
N VAL A 204 6.52 -10.06 -12.47
CA VAL A 204 7.46 -10.65 -13.42
C VAL A 204 8.86 -10.14 -13.08
N LEU A 205 9.69 -11.01 -12.49
CA LEU A 205 11.05 -10.66 -12.06
C LEU A 205 12.08 -10.89 -13.16
N THR A 206 11.97 -12.04 -13.85
CA THR A 206 12.91 -12.46 -14.88
C THR A 206 12.21 -13.21 -16.00
N ILE A 207 12.75 -13.11 -17.20
CA ILE A 207 12.40 -13.96 -18.36
C ILE A 207 13.72 -14.44 -18.97
N ASN A 208 13.91 -15.76 -19.06
CA ASN A 208 15.15 -16.37 -19.57
C ASN A 208 16.40 -15.75 -18.91
N SER A 209 16.41 -15.68 -17.59
CA SER A 209 17.46 -15.11 -16.74
C SER A 209 17.72 -13.61 -16.94
N LYS A 210 16.97 -12.93 -17.79
CA LYS A 210 17.05 -11.48 -17.98
C LYS A 210 16.07 -10.78 -17.00
N LYS A 211 16.60 -9.83 -16.25
CA LYS A 211 15.80 -9.05 -15.29
C LYS A 211 14.78 -8.16 -15.99
N ILE A 212 13.55 -8.15 -15.47
CA ILE A 212 12.46 -7.30 -15.95
C ILE A 212 12.23 -6.21 -14.90
N SER A 213 12.48 -4.97 -15.28
CA SER A 213 12.23 -3.79 -14.43
C SER A 213 11.05 -2.95 -14.91
N GLU A 214 10.79 -2.97 -16.22
CA GLU A 214 9.73 -2.20 -16.86
C GLU A 214 9.04 -2.98 -17.99
N VAL A 215 7.80 -2.60 -18.29
CA VAL A 215 7.02 -3.18 -19.41
C VAL A 215 7.75 -3.07 -20.74
N LYS A 216 8.55 -2.02 -20.96
CA LYS A 216 9.37 -1.88 -22.15
C LYS A 216 10.38 -3.04 -22.27
N ASN A 217 11.11 -3.35 -21.21
CA ASN A 217 12.07 -4.46 -21.19
C ASN A 217 11.37 -5.80 -21.44
N PHE A 218 10.19 -6.00 -20.84
CA PHE A 218 9.37 -7.19 -21.08
C PHE A 218 9.05 -7.34 -22.58
N LYS A 219 8.55 -6.26 -23.21
CA LYS A 219 8.19 -6.25 -24.63
C LYS A 219 9.38 -6.61 -25.51
N ASP A 220 10.53 -5.99 -25.28
CA ASP A 220 11.74 -6.22 -26.09
C ASP A 220 12.21 -7.69 -26.00
N ILE A 221 12.17 -8.28 -24.81
CA ILE A 221 12.57 -9.68 -24.59
C ILE A 221 11.57 -10.65 -25.23
N VAL A 222 10.27 -10.44 -25.05
CA VAL A 222 9.24 -11.33 -25.61
C VAL A 222 9.24 -11.27 -27.14
N LEU A 223 9.39 -10.08 -27.74
CA LEU A 223 9.50 -9.94 -29.20
C LEU A 223 10.75 -10.64 -29.76
N SER A 224 11.90 -10.54 -29.06
CA SER A 224 13.12 -11.23 -29.50
C SER A 224 12.98 -12.77 -29.50
N LEU A 225 12.13 -13.33 -28.62
CA LEU A 225 11.88 -14.76 -28.55
C LEU A 225 10.97 -15.26 -29.68
N ILE A 226 10.05 -14.43 -30.16
CA ILE A 226 9.15 -14.77 -31.28
C ILE A 226 9.92 -14.86 -32.60
N HIS A 227 10.91 -13.99 -32.78
CA HIS A 227 11.75 -13.99 -34.00
C HIS A 227 12.81 -15.11 -34.09
N ILE A 228 13.09 -15.81 -32.99
CA ILE A 228 14.06 -16.93 -32.98
C ILE A 228 13.35 -18.28 -33.28
N SER A 229 12.03 -18.31 -33.34
CA SER A 229 11.23 -19.54 -33.56
C SER A 229 10.64 -19.64 -34.97
N GLU A 230 11.05 -18.81 -35.91
CA GLU A 230 10.87 -18.96 -37.37
C GLU A 230 12.17 -19.47 -37.99
#